data_b4b3211c43945087bbb3049d519fc260
#
_entry.id   b4b3211c43945087bbb3049d519fc260
#
_cell.length_a   1.000
_cell.length_b   1.000
_cell.length_c   1.000
_cell.angle_alpha   90.00
_cell.angle_beta   90.00
_cell.angle_gamma   90.00
#
_symmetry.space_group_name_H-M   'P 1'
#
loop_
_entity.id
_entity.type
_entity.pdbx_description
1 polymer ?
#
loop_
_entity_poly.entity_id
_entity_poly.type
_entity_poly.pdbx_seq_one_letter_code
_entity_poly.pdbx_strand_id
1 'polypeptide(L)'
;MRFGLLLLLPLLLAACRTTPVVLDTAQPFHDALATRTNVLGLTKGSEAERMAIERMKKFFSAMTEESVREQTRQVYAPEAYLNDTLKSLSGAAAIEDYFIATVRNAESVTARFEDVAESGGNYYFRWVMDTRLKKLRPGQTIRTIGVTLVRFDAQGRILLHQDFWDSTAGVFEHVPGVGTAIRGIKAKF
;
A
#
# COMPACT_ATOMS: atom_id res chain seq x y z
N MET A 1 -78.62 -24.59 -5.80
CA MET A 1 -77.69 -23.50 -6.14
C MET A 1 -76.72 -23.31 -4.95
N ARG A 2 -75.43 -23.75 -5.11
CA ARG A 2 -74.43 -23.65 -4.09
C ARG A 2 -73.43 -22.54 -4.57
N PHE A 3 -73.41 -21.41 -3.89
CA PHE A 3 -72.44 -20.31 -4.11
C PHE A 3 -71.16 -20.72 -3.41
N GLY A 4 -70.11 -20.97 -4.17
CA GLY A 4 -68.74 -21.11 -3.63
C GLY A 4 -68.10 -19.75 -3.47
N LEU A 5 -67.74 -19.43 -2.24
CA LEU A 5 -67.01 -18.21 -1.88
C LEU A 5 -65.51 -18.43 -2.15
N LEU A 6 -64.95 -17.78 -3.20
CA LEU A 6 -63.53 -17.75 -3.46
C LEU A 6 -62.84 -16.75 -2.51
N LEU A 7 -62.09 -17.24 -1.55
CA LEU A 7 -61.19 -16.41 -0.73
C LEU A 7 -59.93 -16.12 -1.52
N LEU A 8 -59.79 -14.87 -1.97
CA LEU A 8 -58.55 -14.35 -2.52
C LEU A 8 -57.62 -14.00 -1.35
N LEU A 9 -56.56 -14.79 -1.18
CA LEU A 9 -55.48 -14.52 -0.23
C LEU A 9 -54.52 -13.53 -0.87
N PRO A 10 -54.25 -12.32 -0.29
CA PRO A 10 -53.23 -11.41 -0.82
C PRO A 10 -51.86 -11.97 -0.52
N LEU A 11 -51.09 -12.29 -1.57
CA LEU A 11 -49.66 -12.61 -1.46
C LEU A 11 -48.92 -11.34 -1.11
N LEU A 12 -48.54 -11.17 0.15
CA LEU A 12 -47.61 -10.14 0.61
C LEU A 12 -46.20 -10.50 0.09
N LEU A 13 -45.80 -9.92 -1.04
CA LEU A 13 -44.42 -9.89 -1.50
C LEU A 13 -43.64 -9.03 -0.54
N ALA A 14 -43.03 -9.64 0.47
CA ALA A 14 -41.99 -9.01 1.27
C ALA A 14 -40.76 -8.78 0.35
N ALA A 15 -40.68 -7.58 -0.23
CA ALA A 15 -39.48 -7.14 -0.92
C ALA A 15 -38.36 -7.02 0.13
N CYS A 16 -37.51 -8.05 0.24
CA CYS A 16 -36.26 -7.94 0.94
C CYS A 16 -35.45 -6.83 0.25
N ARG A 17 -35.44 -5.64 0.82
CA ARG A 17 -34.47 -4.59 0.45
C ARG A 17 -33.11 -5.10 0.89
N THR A 18 -32.35 -5.72 -0.01
CA THR A 18 -30.94 -5.98 0.19
C THR A 18 -30.24 -4.63 0.23
N THR A 19 -29.76 -4.22 1.40
CA THR A 19 -28.88 -3.07 1.52
C THR A 19 -27.66 -3.32 0.63
N PRO A 20 -27.25 -2.38 -0.23
CA PRO A 20 -26.05 -2.58 -1.05
C PRO A 20 -24.86 -2.85 -0.14
N VAL A 21 -24.15 -3.94 -0.38
CA VAL A 21 -22.89 -4.24 0.34
C VAL A 21 -21.80 -3.39 -0.30
N VAL A 22 -21.23 -2.48 0.47
CA VAL A 22 -20.04 -1.72 0.07
C VAL A 22 -18.82 -2.56 0.42
N LEU A 23 -18.02 -2.91 -0.57
CA LEU A 23 -16.70 -3.52 -0.38
C LEU A 23 -15.70 -2.39 -0.16
N ASP A 24 -15.49 -2.00 1.09
CA ASP A 24 -14.59 -0.92 1.45
C ASP A 24 -13.15 -1.44 1.60
N THR A 25 -12.34 -1.25 0.58
CA THR A 25 -10.93 -1.59 0.56
C THR A 25 -10.04 -0.50 1.20
N ALA A 26 -10.60 0.67 1.52
CA ALA A 26 -9.88 1.78 2.14
C ALA A 26 -9.93 1.73 3.68
N GLN A 27 -10.84 0.94 4.27
CA GLN A 27 -11.03 0.90 5.72
C GLN A 27 -9.74 0.60 6.51
N PRO A 28 -8.88 -0.37 6.12
CA PRO A 28 -7.63 -0.64 6.83
C PRO A 28 -6.67 0.57 6.87
N PHE A 29 -6.65 1.35 5.79
CA PHE A 29 -5.87 2.60 5.74
C PHE A 29 -6.46 3.66 6.67
N HIS A 30 -7.78 3.86 6.66
CA HIS A 30 -8.45 4.83 7.53
C HIS A 30 -8.25 4.50 9.01
N ASP A 31 -8.35 3.22 9.39
CA ASP A 31 -8.11 2.75 10.75
C ASP A 31 -6.64 3.00 11.17
N ALA A 32 -5.70 2.68 10.28
CA ALA A 32 -4.29 2.91 10.52
C ALA A 32 -3.97 4.41 10.66
N LEU A 33 -4.58 5.27 9.85
CA LEU A 33 -4.41 6.71 9.91
C LEU A 33 -5.03 7.30 11.19
N ALA A 34 -6.26 6.91 11.54
CA ALA A 34 -6.98 7.42 12.70
C ALA A 34 -6.21 7.20 14.02
N THR A 35 -5.59 6.03 14.19
CA THR A 35 -4.79 5.71 15.38
C THR A 35 -3.47 6.49 15.47
N ARG A 36 -3.02 7.11 14.38
CA ARG A 36 -1.71 7.80 14.26
C ARG A 36 -1.83 9.31 14.07
N THR A 37 -3.01 9.83 13.85
CA THR A 37 -3.24 11.27 13.60
C THR A 37 -2.89 12.12 14.82
N ASN A 38 -3.11 11.60 16.03
CA ASN A 38 -2.85 12.30 17.29
C ASN A 38 -1.42 12.09 17.83
N VAL A 39 -0.58 11.32 17.14
CA VAL A 39 0.82 11.17 17.52
C VAL A 39 1.58 12.44 17.15
N LEU A 40 2.34 12.96 18.11
CA LEU A 40 3.20 14.12 17.87
C LEU A 40 4.22 13.78 16.77
N GLY A 41 4.12 14.50 15.66
CA GLY A 41 5.02 14.37 14.53
C GLY A 41 6.19 15.35 14.60
N LEU A 42 6.83 15.52 13.45
CA LEU A 42 7.97 16.44 13.30
C LEU A 42 7.48 17.87 13.10
N THR A 43 8.26 18.82 13.62
CA THR A 43 8.02 20.24 13.38
C THR A 43 8.43 20.59 11.94
N LYS A 44 7.53 21.16 11.18
CA LYS A 44 7.78 21.57 9.79
C LYS A 44 8.97 22.55 9.68
N GLY A 45 9.85 22.31 8.73
CA GLY A 45 11.07 23.09 8.50
C GLY A 45 12.20 22.81 9.49
N SER A 46 12.02 21.86 10.43
CA SER A 46 13.05 21.49 11.40
C SER A 46 14.16 20.64 10.78
N GLU A 47 15.33 20.62 11.45
CA GLU A 47 16.43 19.70 11.14
C GLU A 47 15.98 18.24 11.24
N ALA A 48 15.18 17.91 12.26
CA ALA A 48 14.66 16.58 12.48
C ALA A 48 13.78 16.10 11.31
N GLU A 49 12.92 16.98 10.78
CA GLU A 49 12.12 16.71 9.59
C GLU A 49 13.00 16.41 8.37
N ARG A 50 13.99 17.28 8.10
CA ARG A 50 14.92 17.10 6.98
C ARG A 50 15.67 15.77 7.08
N MET A 51 16.17 15.44 8.28
CA MET A 51 16.88 14.17 8.53
C MET A 51 15.97 12.94 8.35
N ALA A 52 14.72 13.01 8.77
CA ALA A 52 13.76 11.92 8.61
C ALA A 52 13.43 11.65 7.13
N ILE A 53 13.19 12.72 6.36
CA ILE A 53 12.97 12.65 4.91
C ILE A 53 14.18 12.03 4.20
N GLU A 54 15.38 12.51 4.49
CA GLU A 54 16.60 11.98 3.84
C GLU A 54 16.90 10.53 4.27
N ARG A 55 16.65 10.16 5.53
CA ARG A 55 16.78 8.78 6.00
C ARG A 55 15.87 7.83 5.21
N MET A 56 14.60 8.19 5.03
CA MET A 56 13.66 7.42 4.22
C MET A 56 14.13 7.30 2.77
N LYS A 57 14.47 8.41 2.14
CA LYS A 57 14.97 8.41 0.75
C LYS A 57 16.20 7.52 0.59
N LYS A 58 17.15 7.63 1.50
CA LYS A 58 18.38 6.82 1.50
C LYS A 58 18.09 5.34 1.63
N PHE A 59 17.19 4.96 2.54
CA PHE A 59 16.80 3.56 2.75
C PHE A 59 16.27 2.89 1.48
N PHE A 60 15.40 3.58 0.74
CA PHE A 60 14.79 3.04 -0.48
C PHE A 60 15.61 3.27 -1.75
N SER A 61 16.67 4.09 -1.72
CA SER A 61 17.48 4.40 -2.91
C SER A 61 18.24 3.18 -3.46
N ALA A 62 18.63 2.24 -2.61
CA ALA A 62 19.29 0.99 -2.99
C ALA A 62 19.13 -0.04 -1.87
N MET A 63 18.07 -0.81 -1.90
CA MET A 63 17.79 -1.82 -0.89
C MET A 63 18.63 -3.08 -1.10
N THR A 64 19.33 -3.49 -0.06
CA THR A 64 20.04 -4.78 0.05
C THR A 64 19.59 -5.52 1.31
N GLU A 65 19.86 -6.83 1.40
CA GLU A 65 19.52 -7.56 2.63
C GLU A 65 20.25 -6.99 3.86
N GLU A 66 21.51 -6.57 3.70
CA GLU A 66 22.29 -5.93 4.74
C GLU A 66 21.67 -4.61 5.19
N SER A 67 21.40 -3.68 4.25
CA SER A 67 20.80 -2.38 4.58
C SER A 67 19.42 -2.51 5.22
N VAL A 68 18.63 -3.49 4.81
CA VAL A 68 17.31 -3.77 5.41
C VAL A 68 17.47 -4.21 6.86
N ARG A 69 18.35 -5.17 7.15
CA ARG A 69 18.60 -5.65 8.53
C ARG A 69 19.10 -4.56 9.46
N GLU A 70 20.00 -3.72 8.98
CA GLU A 70 20.65 -2.69 9.81
C GLU A 70 19.76 -1.47 10.02
N GLN A 71 18.93 -1.11 9.03
CA GLN A 71 18.30 0.20 9.01
C GLN A 71 16.78 0.16 9.25
N THR A 72 16.08 -0.95 9.01
CA THR A 72 14.60 -0.97 9.11
C THR A 72 14.11 -0.45 10.45
N ARG A 73 14.72 -0.86 11.56
CA ARG A 73 14.31 -0.43 12.91
C ARG A 73 14.73 1.00 13.26
N GLN A 74 15.58 1.62 12.44
CA GLN A 74 15.93 3.04 12.55
C GLN A 74 14.98 3.90 11.69
N VAL A 75 14.44 3.31 10.61
CA VAL A 75 13.52 3.95 9.68
C VAL A 75 12.07 3.83 10.14
N TYR A 76 11.67 2.67 10.66
CA TYR A 76 10.31 2.38 11.10
C TYR A 76 10.17 2.33 12.60
N ALA A 77 9.11 2.93 13.13
CA ALA A 77 8.72 2.79 14.53
C ALA A 77 8.32 1.34 14.86
N PRO A 78 8.47 0.86 16.12
CA PRO A 78 8.14 -0.52 16.48
C PRO A 78 6.71 -0.93 16.09
N GLU A 79 5.74 -0.01 16.19
CA GLU A 79 4.32 -0.19 15.88
C GLU A 79 3.91 0.30 14.49
N ALA A 80 4.87 0.49 13.59
CA ALA A 80 4.62 1.02 12.26
C ALA A 80 3.61 0.17 11.47
N TYR A 81 2.78 0.86 10.68
CA TYR A 81 1.93 0.26 9.66
C TYR A 81 2.54 0.47 8.28
N LEU A 82 2.54 -0.57 7.46
CA LEU A 82 2.91 -0.50 6.04
C LEU A 82 1.84 -1.17 5.20
N ASN A 83 1.46 -0.53 4.11
CA ASN A 83 0.69 -1.14 3.02
C ASN A 83 1.31 -0.68 1.69
N ASP A 84 1.83 -1.63 0.92
CA ASP A 84 2.45 -1.39 -0.39
C ASP A 84 1.57 -1.83 -1.56
N THR A 85 0.26 -2.00 -1.34
CA THR A 85 -0.73 -2.56 -2.25
C THR A 85 -0.64 -4.09 -2.46
N LEU A 86 0.48 -4.72 -2.16
CA LEU A 86 0.65 -6.17 -2.21
C LEU A 86 0.44 -6.80 -0.84
N LYS A 87 0.83 -6.10 0.23
CA LYS A 87 0.70 -6.54 1.62
C LYS A 87 0.37 -5.39 2.56
N SER A 88 -0.42 -5.70 3.60
CA SER A 88 -0.59 -4.89 4.81
C SER A 88 0.15 -5.54 5.96
N LEU A 89 1.00 -4.78 6.64
CA LEU A 89 1.86 -5.25 7.73
C LEU A 89 1.79 -4.31 8.93
N SER A 90 1.96 -4.86 10.11
CA SER A 90 2.06 -4.10 11.36
C SER A 90 3.30 -4.54 12.13
N GLY A 91 4.07 -3.54 12.57
CA GLY A 91 5.31 -3.71 13.32
C GLY A 91 6.56 -3.78 12.46
N ALA A 92 7.62 -3.10 12.94
CA ALA A 92 8.90 -3.00 12.23
C ALA A 92 9.55 -4.36 11.93
N ALA A 93 9.35 -5.37 12.78
CA ALA A 93 9.90 -6.71 12.57
C ALA A 93 9.24 -7.40 11.35
N ALA A 94 7.92 -7.34 11.23
CA ALA A 94 7.21 -7.90 10.08
C ALA A 94 7.56 -7.17 8.77
N ILE A 95 7.78 -5.86 8.84
CA ILE A 95 8.23 -5.03 7.72
C ILE A 95 9.66 -5.42 7.30
N GLU A 96 10.55 -5.63 8.25
CA GLU A 96 11.93 -6.09 8.01
C GLU A 96 11.93 -7.44 7.28
N ASP A 97 11.19 -8.44 7.79
CA ASP A 97 11.09 -9.76 7.18
C ASP A 97 10.53 -9.69 5.74
N TYR A 98 9.55 -8.85 5.51
CA TYR A 98 8.97 -8.62 4.19
C TYR A 98 9.97 -8.01 3.21
N PHE A 99 10.69 -6.98 3.62
CA PHE A 99 11.72 -6.36 2.77
C PHE A 99 12.90 -7.30 2.50
N ILE A 100 13.31 -8.11 3.48
CA ILE A 100 14.31 -9.16 3.28
C ILE A 100 13.85 -10.15 2.20
N ALA A 101 12.60 -10.62 2.28
CA ALA A 101 12.04 -11.50 1.27
C ALA A 101 11.98 -10.84 -0.11
N THR A 102 11.65 -9.55 -0.17
CA THR A 102 11.59 -8.75 -1.40
C THR A 102 12.96 -8.66 -2.07
N VAL A 103 14.01 -8.24 -1.34
CA VAL A 103 15.36 -8.08 -1.91
C VAL A 103 16.00 -9.44 -2.26
N ARG A 104 15.68 -10.52 -1.56
CA ARG A 104 16.12 -11.87 -1.92
C ARG A 104 15.54 -12.35 -3.24
N ASN A 105 14.34 -11.96 -3.59
CA ASN A 105 13.66 -12.28 -4.84
C ASN A 105 13.98 -11.34 -5.99
N ALA A 106 14.68 -10.23 -5.73
CA ALA A 106 15.11 -9.25 -6.71
C ALA A 106 16.63 -9.33 -6.97
N GLU A 107 17.06 -8.94 -8.17
CA GLU A 107 18.45 -8.61 -8.48
C GLU A 107 18.77 -7.20 -7.97
N SER A 108 17.80 -6.29 -8.10
CA SER A 108 17.87 -4.92 -7.56
C SER A 108 16.49 -4.35 -7.34
N VAL A 109 16.37 -3.48 -6.31
CA VAL A 109 15.22 -2.62 -6.03
C VAL A 109 15.78 -1.24 -5.72
N THR A 110 15.46 -0.26 -6.54
CA THR A 110 15.95 1.12 -6.37
C THR A 110 14.81 2.11 -6.58
N ALA A 111 14.63 3.03 -5.63
CA ALA A 111 13.66 4.11 -5.76
C ALA A 111 14.37 5.47 -5.87
N ARG A 112 13.92 6.28 -6.81
CA ARG A 112 14.32 7.68 -6.96
C ARG A 112 13.14 8.56 -6.62
N PHE A 113 13.29 9.35 -5.56
CA PHE A 113 12.28 10.30 -5.14
C PHE A 113 12.41 11.60 -5.94
N GLU A 114 11.30 12.05 -6.51
CA GLU A 114 11.25 13.20 -7.40
C GLU A 114 10.68 14.44 -6.71
N ASP A 115 9.80 14.22 -5.72
CA ASP A 115 9.10 15.30 -5.03
C ASP A 115 8.66 14.86 -3.64
N VAL A 116 8.53 15.81 -2.71
CA VAL A 116 7.98 15.60 -1.37
C VAL A 116 7.09 16.79 -1.03
N ALA A 117 5.83 16.51 -0.70
CA ALA A 117 4.89 17.50 -0.20
C ALA A 117 4.44 17.14 1.22
N GLU A 118 4.22 18.14 2.07
CA GLU A 118 3.70 17.94 3.43
C GLU A 118 2.35 18.66 3.59
N SER A 119 1.38 17.95 4.19
CA SER A 119 0.08 18.50 4.55
C SER A 119 -0.43 17.88 5.85
N GLY A 120 -0.54 18.69 6.92
CA GLY A 120 -1.11 18.26 8.20
C GLY A 120 -0.38 17.07 8.85
N GLY A 121 0.95 17.02 8.71
CA GLY A 121 1.80 15.94 9.22
C GLY A 121 1.80 14.69 8.35
N ASN A 122 1.15 14.72 7.19
CA ASN A 122 1.26 13.70 6.17
C ASN A 122 2.29 14.14 5.13
N TYR A 123 3.24 13.26 4.82
CA TYR A 123 4.28 13.48 3.82
C TYR A 123 3.98 12.61 2.61
N TYR A 124 3.92 13.20 1.43
CA TYR A 124 3.64 12.55 0.16
C TYR A 124 4.91 12.53 -0.67
N PHE A 125 5.50 11.36 -0.83
CA PHE A 125 6.72 11.14 -1.60
C PHE A 125 6.36 10.61 -2.98
N ARG A 126 6.55 11.41 -4.02
CA ARG A 126 6.43 10.92 -5.41
C ARG A 126 7.76 10.30 -5.84
N TRP A 127 7.67 9.08 -6.39
CA TRP A 127 8.86 8.31 -6.74
C TRP A 127 8.71 7.56 -8.07
N VAL A 128 9.87 7.23 -8.66
CA VAL A 128 10.03 6.23 -9.71
C VAL A 128 10.88 5.10 -9.13
N MET A 129 10.43 3.87 -9.29
CA MET A 129 11.12 2.68 -8.81
C MET A 129 11.48 1.76 -9.96
N ASP A 130 12.72 1.32 -10.00
CA ASP A 130 13.25 0.29 -10.90
C ASP A 130 13.44 -1.01 -10.13
N THR A 131 12.75 -2.06 -10.56
CA THR A 131 12.84 -3.41 -9.96
C THR A 131 13.28 -4.41 -11.01
N ARG A 132 14.28 -5.21 -10.69
CA ARG A 132 14.72 -6.37 -11.47
C ARG A 132 14.48 -7.62 -10.65
N LEU A 133 13.55 -8.45 -11.08
CA LEU A 133 13.16 -9.66 -10.37
C LEU A 133 13.90 -10.89 -10.92
N LYS A 134 14.37 -11.77 -10.04
CA LYS A 134 15.14 -12.95 -10.45
C LYS A 134 14.33 -13.96 -11.27
N LYS A 135 13.05 -14.13 -10.94
CA LYS A 135 12.18 -15.15 -11.54
C LYS A 135 11.10 -14.59 -12.46
N LEU A 136 10.74 -13.33 -12.30
CA LEU A 136 9.71 -12.67 -13.08
C LEU A 136 10.36 -11.71 -14.06
N ARG A 137 10.24 -11.97 -15.38
CA ARG A 137 10.92 -11.21 -16.44
C ARG A 137 12.44 -11.11 -16.23
N PRO A 138 13.18 -12.21 -16.09
CA PRO A 138 14.62 -12.17 -15.84
C PRO A 138 15.36 -11.26 -16.83
N GLY A 139 16.32 -10.48 -16.33
CA GLY A 139 17.10 -9.54 -17.12
C GLY A 139 16.36 -8.25 -17.55
N GLN A 140 15.07 -8.10 -17.24
CA GLN A 140 14.31 -6.89 -17.56
C GLN A 140 14.15 -6.01 -16.32
N THR A 141 14.17 -4.69 -16.52
CA THR A 141 13.83 -3.71 -15.48
C THR A 141 12.35 -3.36 -15.62
N ILE A 142 11.61 -3.55 -14.54
CA ILE A 142 10.23 -3.09 -14.43
C ILE A 142 10.27 -1.72 -13.74
N ARG A 143 9.88 -0.68 -14.49
CA ARG A 143 9.82 0.69 -13.97
C ARG A 143 8.39 1.04 -13.60
N THR A 144 8.21 1.53 -12.39
CA THR A 144 6.91 1.97 -11.86
C THR A 144 7.02 3.39 -11.31
N ILE A 145 5.88 4.06 -11.21
CA ILE A 145 5.73 5.36 -10.56
C ILE A 145 4.66 5.24 -9.48
N GLY A 146 4.83 5.94 -8.39
CA GLY A 146 3.86 5.94 -7.31
C GLY A 146 4.02 7.13 -6.36
N VAL A 147 3.13 7.15 -5.39
CA VAL A 147 3.17 8.08 -4.27
C VAL A 147 3.08 7.26 -2.98
N THR A 148 3.97 7.55 -2.04
CA THR A 148 3.89 7.01 -0.67
C THR A 148 3.41 8.11 0.26
N LEU A 149 2.35 7.85 1.02
CA LEU A 149 1.96 8.66 2.17
C LEU A 149 2.69 8.13 3.39
N VAL A 150 3.40 9.00 4.08
CA VAL A 150 4.13 8.70 5.32
C VAL A 150 3.71 9.62 6.45
N ARG A 151 3.62 9.08 7.66
CA ARG A 151 3.64 9.86 8.90
C ARG A 151 4.85 9.45 9.73
N PHE A 152 5.53 10.44 10.28
CA PHE A 152 6.66 10.22 11.18
C PHE A 152 6.25 10.40 12.65
N ASP A 153 6.94 9.69 13.55
CA ASP A 153 6.94 9.98 14.99
C ASP A 153 7.88 11.16 15.32
N ALA A 154 7.91 11.57 16.58
CA ALA A 154 8.79 12.66 17.05
C ALA A 154 10.29 12.34 16.92
N GLN A 155 10.66 11.06 16.76
CA GLN A 155 12.04 10.61 16.52
C GLN A 155 12.38 10.52 15.02
N GLY A 156 11.44 10.89 14.15
CA GLY A 156 11.58 10.82 12.70
C GLY A 156 11.55 9.41 12.13
N ARG A 157 10.93 8.45 12.85
CA ARG A 157 10.69 7.10 12.34
C ARG A 157 9.29 7.04 11.72
N ILE A 158 9.13 6.20 10.71
CA ILE A 158 7.86 6.01 10.01
C ILE A 158 6.88 5.27 10.93
N LEU A 159 5.75 5.90 11.21
CA LEU A 159 4.59 5.30 11.89
C LEU A 159 3.58 4.71 10.93
N LEU A 160 3.38 5.36 9.78
CA LEU A 160 2.47 4.94 8.73
C LEU A 160 3.14 5.10 7.39
N HIS A 161 3.06 4.05 6.59
CA HIS A 161 3.53 3.99 5.21
C HIS A 161 2.41 3.39 4.35
N GLN A 162 1.86 4.17 3.44
CA GLN A 162 0.84 3.73 2.51
C GLN A 162 1.27 4.09 1.09
N ASP A 163 1.48 3.06 0.28
CA ASP A 163 1.76 3.25 -1.14
C ASP A 163 0.48 3.33 -1.97
N PHE A 164 0.56 4.17 -3.01
CA PHE A 164 -0.42 4.30 -4.07
C PHE A 164 0.30 4.18 -5.41
N TRP A 165 0.19 3.03 -6.05
CA TRP A 165 0.83 2.75 -7.34
C TRP A 165 0.06 1.66 -8.11
N ASP A 166 0.32 1.54 -9.41
CA ASP A 166 -0.28 0.48 -10.21
C ASP A 166 0.48 -0.86 -10.05
N SER A 167 0.13 -1.62 -9.01
CA SER A 167 0.67 -2.96 -8.80
C SER A 167 0.26 -3.94 -9.91
N THR A 168 -0.82 -3.65 -10.65
CA THR A 168 -1.23 -4.45 -11.79
C THR A 168 -0.19 -4.38 -12.90
N ALA A 169 0.17 -3.16 -13.33
CA ALA A 169 1.20 -2.95 -14.34
C ALA A 169 2.60 -3.32 -13.83
N GLY A 170 2.89 -3.07 -12.55
CA GLY A 170 4.22 -3.32 -11.96
C GLY A 170 4.53 -4.77 -11.62
N VAL A 171 3.49 -5.62 -11.34
CA VAL A 171 3.69 -7.01 -10.93
C VAL A 171 2.80 -7.97 -11.69
N PHE A 172 1.47 -7.82 -11.56
CA PHE A 172 0.53 -8.88 -11.99
C PHE A 172 0.51 -9.11 -13.50
N GLU A 173 0.69 -8.08 -14.32
CA GLU A 173 0.77 -8.22 -15.78
C GLU A 173 2.00 -8.99 -16.27
N HIS A 174 3.03 -9.13 -15.42
CA HIS A 174 4.23 -9.89 -15.73
C HIS A 174 4.12 -11.36 -15.36
N VAL A 175 3.14 -11.75 -14.54
CA VAL A 175 2.92 -13.15 -14.14
C VAL A 175 2.34 -13.94 -15.32
N PRO A 176 2.97 -15.07 -15.74
CA PRO A 176 2.47 -15.89 -16.84
C PRO A 176 1.01 -16.32 -16.64
N GLY A 177 0.20 -16.21 -17.68
CA GLY A 177 -1.24 -16.49 -17.64
C GLY A 177 -2.07 -15.33 -17.06
N VAL A 178 -1.72 -14.85 -15.87
CA VAL A 178 -2.42 -13.72 -15.21
C VAL A 178 -2.33 -12.46 -16.06
N GLY A 179 -1.15 -12.09 -16.55
CA GLY A 179 -0.97 -10.91 -17.39
C GLY A 179 -1.80 -10.95 -18.67
N THR A 180 -1.99 -12.12 -19.28
CA THR A 180 -2.84 -12.27 -20.46
C THR A 180 -4.31 -12.00 -20.12
N ALA A 181 -4.80 -12.54 -19.00
CA ALA A 181 -6.16 -12.31 -18.53
C ALA A 181 -6.42 -10.83 -18.22
N ILE A 182 -5.49 -10.17 -17.50
CA ILE A 182 -5.58 -8.75 -17.16
C ILE A 182 -5.63 -7.88 -18.41
N ARG A 183 -4.73 -8.07 -19.37
CA ARG A 183 -4.74 -7.33 -20.65
C ARG A 183 -6.05 -7.54 -21.43
N GLY A 184 -6.58 -8.77 -21.42
CA GLY A 184 -7.88 -9.07 -22.02
C GLY A 184 -9.05 -8.35 -21.34
N ILE A 185 -8.98 -8.13 -20.03
CA ILE A 185 -9.98 -7.34 -19.30
C ILE A 185 -9.80 -5.85 -19.62
N LYS A 186 -8.58 -5.30 -19.50
CA LYS A 186 -8.29 -3.87 -19.79
C LYS A 186 -8.69 -3.47 -21.22
N ALA A 187 -8.57 -4.38 -22.19
CA ALA A 187 -8.94 -4.11 -23.59
C ALA A 187 -10.47 -3.95 -23.80
N LYS A 188 -11.30 -4.21 -22.78
CA LYS A 188 -12.76 -4.03 -22.86
C LYS A 188 -13.24 -2.68 -22.32
N PHE A 189 -12.34 -1.90 -21.72
CA PHE A 189 -12.56 -0.53 -21.25
C PHE A 189 -11.87 0.49 -22.14
#